data_bec508846d3ea037371ab7b9c8972099
#
_entry.id   bec508846d3ea037371ab7b9c8972099
#
_cell.length_a   1.000
_cell.length_b   1.000
_cell.length_c   1.000
_cell.angle_alpha   90.00
_cell.angle_beta   90.00
_cell.angle_gamma   90.00
#
_symmetry.space_group_name_H-M   'P 1'
#
loop_
_entity.id
_entity.type
_entity.pdbx_description
1 polymer ?
#
loop_
_entity_poly.entity_id
_entity_poly.type
_entity_poly.pdbx_seq_one_letter_code
_entity_poly.pdbx_strand_id
1 'polypeptide(L)'
;LVVRSTYKDVPEEWLGEEFINEAEHLKEVNPAAYENEYEGVANGNGGNVFDYLELREITNEEISHMDKIYQGVDWGWFPDPYAFIRAYYDHARETIYLIDEHYVNKEPNTVTADWIKDKGYNDYCIICDSAEKKSVNDYRDLGVFSRAAVKGPGSVEYGMKWLQKRKIVIDRRRTPNAYEELTRYEYERDKDGNIISGYPDADNHIIDALRYAFEPVFMRRGTQA
;
A
#
# COMPACT_ATOMS: atom_id res chain seq x y z
N LEU A 1 8.50 23.16 2.72
CA LEU A 1 7.23 23.86 2.98
C LEU A 1 6.12 22.96 2.43
N VAL A 2 5.39 22.29 3.31
CA VAL A 2 4.22 21.51 2.87
C VAL A 2 3.05 22.48 2.78
N VAL A 3 2.57 22.75 1.58
CA VAL A 3 1.37 23.55 1.37
C VAL A 3 0.22 22.55 1.18
N ARG A 4 -0.71 22.50 2.13
CA ARG A 4 -1.98 21.80 2.00
C ARG A 4 -2.97 22.78 1.40
N SER A 5 -3.60 22.42 0.30
CA SER A 5 -4.63 23.21 -0.37
C SER A 5 -5.91 22.38 -0.41
N THR A 6 -7.01 23.01 -0.06
CA THR A 6 -8.37 22.47 -0.14
C THR A 6 -9.21 23.34 -1.05
N TYR A 7 -10.44 22.93 -1.35
CA TYR A 7 -11.36 23.77 -2.12
C TYR A 7 -11.65 25.14 -1.45
N LYS A 8 -11.45 25.26 -0.14
CA LYS A 8 -11.63 26.51 0.63
C LYS A 8 -10.57 27.56 0.33
N ASP A 9 -9.46 27.17 -0.29
CA ASP A 9 -8.38 28.06 -0.70
C ASP A 9 -8.59 28.61 -2.11
N VAL A 10 -9.70 28.22 -2.77
CA VAL A 10 -10.09 28.64 -4.11
C VAL A 10 -11.27 29.62 -3.98
N PRO A 11 -11.34 30.71 -4.76
CA PRO A 11 -12.50 31.61 -4.76
C PRO A 11 -13.80 30.87 -5.07
N GLU A 12 -14.86 31.10 -4.29
CA GLU A 12 -16.16 30.44 -4.43
C GLU A 12 -16.74 30.58 -5.85
N GLU A 13 -16.51 31.70 -6.48
CA GLU A 13 -16.93 31.99 -7.87
C GLU A 13 -16.32 31.06 -8.92
N TRP A 14 -15.21 30.35 -8.58
CA TRP A 14 -14.56 29.38 -9.47
C TRP A 14 -15.12 27.96 -9.29
N LEU A 15 -15.69 27.67 -8.12
CA LEU A 15 -16.19 26.34 -7.79
C LEU A 15 -17.66 26.14 -8.21
N GLY A 16 -18.44 27.21 -8.21
CA GLY A 16 -19.86 27.17 -8.46
C GLY A 16 -20.67 26.81 -7.21
N GLU A 17 -21.87 27.37 -7.15
CA GLU A 17 -22.78 27.26 -6.01
C GLU A 17 -23.22 25.80 -5.74
N GLU A 18 -23.39 25.02 -6.81
CA GLU A 18 -23.79 23.61 -6.72
C GLU A 18 -22.73 22.75 -6.04
N PHE A 19 -21.44 22.94 -6.38
CA PHE A 19 -20.32 22.26 -5.74
C PHE A 19 -20.22 22.54 -4.23
N ILE A 20 -20.41 23.81 -3.85
CA ILE A 20 -20.35 24.24 -2.45
C ILE A 20 -21.50 23.65 -1.66
N ASN A 21 -22.71 23.69 -2.22
CA ASN A 21 -23.90 23.12 -1.58
C ASN A 21 -23.78 21.60 -1.39
N GLU A 22 -23.20 20.90 -2.35
CA GLU A 22 -22.92 19.46 -2.27
C GLU A 22 -21.90 19.15 -1.17
N ALA A 23 -20.81 19.90 -1.10
CA ALA A 23 -19.79 19.77 -0.08
C ALA A 23 -20.34 20.00 1.35
N GLU A 24 -21.09 21.06 1.56
CA GLU A 24 -21.71 21.37 2.86
C GLU A 24 -22.80 20.35 3.23
N HIS A 25 -23.58 19.89 2.27
CA HIS A 25 -24.56 18.83 2.51
C HIS A 25 -23.87 17.52 2.90
N LEU A 26 -22.80 17.13 2.19
CA LEU A 26 -22.02 15.92 2.53
C LEU A 26 -21.41 16.04 3.93
N LYS A 27 -20.93 17.23 4.30
CA LYS A 27 -20.39 17.49 5.63
C LYS A 27 -21.41 17.30 6.75
N GLU A 28 -22.68 17.64 6.51
CA GLU A 28 -23.76 17.44 7.49
C GLU A 28 -24.19 15.98 7.60
N VAL A 29 -24.33 15.29 6.46
CA VAL A 29 -24.89 13.93 6.42
C VAL A 29 -23.83 12.85 6.60
N ASN A 30 -22.59 13.10 6.17
CA ASN A 30 -21.47 12.16 6.29
C ASN A 30 -20.12 12.91 6.43
N PRO A 31 -19.78 13.39 7.64
CA PRO A 31 -18.54 14.13 7.88
C PRO A 31 -17.28 13.40 7.44
N ALA A 32 -17.25 12.06 7.58
CA ALA A 32 -16.10 11.26 7.18
C ALA A 32 -15.89 11.24 5.66
N ALA A 33 -16.96 11.11 4.88
CA ALA A 33 -16.90 11.22 3.42
C ALA A 33 -16.51 12.64 2.98
N TYR A 34 -17.03 13.68 3.64
CA TYR A 34 -16.63 15.06 3.39
C TYR A 34 -15.13 15.30 3.62
N GLU A 35 -14.60 14.83 4.74
CA GLU A 35 -13.16 14.95 5.04
C GLU A 35 -12.32 14.22 3.99
N ASN A 36 -12.78 13.07 3.49
CA ASN A 36 -12.11 12.30 2.45
C ASN A 36 -12.14 13.01 1.09
N GLU A 37 -13.33 13.41 0.63
CA GLU A 37 -13.54 13.91 -0.72
C GLU A 37 -13.09 15.37 -0.88
N TYR A 38 -13.32 16.20 0.14
CA TYR A 38 -13.13 17.66 0.07
C TYR A 38 -11.93 18.18 0.85
N GLU A 39 -11.54 17.50 1.92
CA GLU A 39 -10.38 17.90 2.74
C GLU A 39 -9.15 17.01 2.47
N GLY A 40 -9.27 15.99 1.63
CA GLY A 40 -8.17 15.07 1.31
C GLY A 40 -7.69 14.27 2.52
N VAL A 41 -8.56 14.05 3.51
CA VAL A 41 -8.31 13.19 4.65
C VAL A 41 -8.76 11.78 4.29
N ALA A 42 -7.86 10.81 4.31
CA ALA A 42 -8.21 9.42 4.06
C ALA A 42 -8.96 8.86 5.28
N ASN A 43 -10.24 9.15 5.36
CA ASN A 43 -11.15 8.61 6.37
C ASN A 43 -11.93 7.45 5.76
N GLY A 44 -11.81 6.25 6.33
CA GLY A 44 -12.63 5.13 5.89
C GLY A 44 -14.13 5.41 6.09
N ASN A 45 -14.92 5.15 5.05
CA ASN A 45 -16.39 5.20 5.12
C ASN A 45 -17.02 3.99 5.85
N GLY A 46 -16.23 3.30 6.69
CA GLY A 46 -16.60 2.09 7.42
C GLY A 46 -16.67 0.82 6.54
N GLY A 47 -16.35 0.96 5.25
CA GLY A 47 -16.21 -0.14 4.30
C GLY A 47 -14.76 -0.42 3.92
N ASN A 48 -13.88 0.57 4.10
CA ASN A 48 -12.46 0.43 3.78
C ASN A 48 -11.77 -0.55 4.72
N VAL A 49 -10.85 -1.30 4.16
CA VAL A 49 -9.98 -2.20 4.94
C VAL A 49 -8.91 -1.43 5.69
N PHE A 50 -8.44 -0.31 5.14
CA PHE A 50 -7.37 0.52 5.71
C PHE A 50 -7.89 1.92 6.08
N ASP A 51 -8.01 2.20 7.37
CA ASP A 51 -8.54 3.47 7.91
C ASP A 51 -7.43 4.47 8.29
N TYR A 52 -6.19 4.00 8.54
CA TYR A 52 -5.09 4.84 9.03
C TYR A 52 -4.12 5.22 7.90
N LEU A 53 -4.64 5.88 6.85
CA LEU A 53 -3.85 6.38 5.74
C LEU A 53 -3.53 7.87 5.93
N GLU A 54 -2.28 8.25 5.70
CA GLU A 54 -1.82 9.64 5.66
C GLU A 54 -1.24 9.96 4.28
N LEU A 55 -1.91 10.86 3.56
CA LEU A 55 -1.47 11.29 2.24
C LEU A 55 -0.58 12.53 2.36
N ARG A 56 0.70 12.40 2.06
CA ARG A 56 1.65 13.51 2.04
C ARG A 56 2.88 13.23 1.21
N GLU A 57 3.61 14.25 0.88
CA GLU A 57 4.94 14.11 0.31
C GLU A 57 5.91 13.45 1.31
N ILE A 58 6.73 12.52 0.82
CA ILE A 58 7.87 11.94 1.54
C ILE A 58 9.14 12.45 0.87
N THR A 59 9.88 13.30 1.58
CA THR A 59 11.06 13.93 1.00
C THR A 59 12.26 12.98 0.91
N ASN A 60 13.20 13.27 0.00
CA ASN A 60 14.45 12.49 -0.09
C ASN A 60 15.28 12.61 1.19
N GLU A 61 15.17 13.72 1.91
CA GLU A 61 15.83 13.92 3.20
C GLU A 61 15.26 12.95 4.25
N GLU A 62 13.92 12.84 4.35
CA GLU A 62 13.28 11.84 5.23
C GLU A 62 13.76 10.42 4.90
N ILE A 63 13.77 10.06 3.62
CA ILE A 63 14.20 8.74 3.17
C ILE A 63 15.66 8.45 3.53
N SER A 64 16.54 9.45 3.48
CA SER A 64 17.96 9.28 3.82
C SER A 64 18.21 8.92 5.28
N HIS A 65 17.25 9.16 6.17
CA HIS A 65 17.29 8.81 7.59
C HIS A 65 16.62 7.46 7.91
N MET A 66 16.05 6.78 6.92
CA MET A 66 15.40 5.49 7.09
C MET A 66 16.45 4.37 7.08
N ASP A 67 16.70 3.79 8.25
CA ASP A 67 17.82 2.86 8.50
C ASP A 67 17.52 1.40 8.13
N LYS A 68 16.26 1.04 7.98
CA LYS A 68 15.86 -0.34 7.68
C LYS A 68 14.70 -0.41 6.72
N ILE A 69 15.00 -0.87 5.53
CA ILE A 69 14.05 -0.96 4.43
C ILE A 69 13.46 -2.38 4.37
N TYR A 70 12.19 -2.44 4.02
CA TYR A 70 11.43 -3.65 3.76
C TYR A 70 10.97 -3.63 2.31
N GLN A 71 11.10 -4.77 1.63
CA GLN A 71 10.77 -4.90 0.22
C GLN A 71 9.99 -6.17 -0.02
N GLY A 72 8.96 -6.09 -0.86
CA GLY A 72 8.13 -7.23 -1.20
C GLY A 72 7.77 -7.28 -2.67
N VAL A 73 7.48 -8.47 -3.15
CA VAL A 73 7.03 -8.73 -4.52
C VAL A 73 5.83 -9.65 -4.50
N ASP A 74 4.78 -9.21 -5.17
CA ASP A 74 3.70 -10.06 -5.65
C ASP A 74 3.87 -10.29 -7.16
N TRP A 75 3.80 -11.57 -7.57
CA TRP A 75 4.06 -11.96 -8.96
C TRP A 75 2.80 -11.88 -9.79
N GLY A 76 2.90 -11.27 -10.94
CA GLY A 76 1.87 -11.27 -11.96
C GLY A 76 2.45 -11.14 -13.35
N TRP A 77 1.61 -11.40 -14.36
CA TRP A 77 1.98 -11.22 -15.76
C TRP A 77 0.90 -10.44 -16.53
N PHE A 78 -0.29 -10.99 -16.62
CA PHE A 78 -1.48 -10.40 -17.22
C PHE A 78 -2.67 -11.37 -17.05
N PRO A 79 -3.87 -10.92 -16.60
CA PRO A 79 -4.22 -9.51 -16.31
C PRO A 79 -3.57 -8.94 -15.05
N ASP A 80 -3.16 -9.80 -14.12
CA ASP A 80 -2.58 -9.39 -12.84
C ASP A 80 -1.17 -8.83 -13.06
N PRO A 81 -0.83 -7.69 -12.48
CA PRO A 81 0.48 -7.07 -12.63
C PRO A 81 1.55 -7.75 -11.75
N TYR A 82 2.80 -7.62 -12.15
CA TYR A 82 3.90 -7.70 -11.22
C TYR A 82 3.87 -6.46 -10.32
N ALA A 83 3.94 -6.65 -9.02
CA ALA A 83 3.93 -5.58 -8.04
C ALA A 83 5.12 -5.69 -7.08
N PHE A 84 6.00 -4.69 -7.09
CA PHE A 84 7.07 -4.51 -6.12
C PHE A 84 6.78 -3.29 -5.27
N ILE A 85 7.04 -3.39 -3.97
CA ILE A 85 6.95 -2.26 -3.02
C ILE A 85 8.22 -2.15 -2.18
N ARG A 86 8.68 -0.92 -1.98
CA ARG A 86 9.75 -0.55 -1.06
C ARG A 86 9.19 0.33 0.03
N ALA A 87 9.39 -0.04 1.30
CA ALA A 87 8.81 0.63 2.45
C ALA A 87 9.78 0.70 3.63
N TYR A 88 9.53 1.67 4.51
CA TYR A 88 10.17 1.79 5.82
C TYR A 88 9.13 1.62 6.94
N TYR A 89 9.54 1.06 8.06
CA TYR A 89 8.69 0.94 9.24
C TYR A 89 9.32 1.59 10.46
N ASP A 90 8.72 2.68 10.92
CA ASP A 90 9.03 3.31 12.20
C ASP A 90 8.37 2.50 13.33
N HIS A 91 9.17 1.69 14.02
CA HIS A 91 8.71 0.84 15.10
C HIS A 91 8.19 1.64 16.31
N ALA A 92 8.71 2.84 16.56
CA ALA A 92 8.32 3.66 17.70
C ALA A 92 6.96 4.33 17.49
N ARG A 93 6.66 4.69 16.25
CA ARG A 93 5.39 5.34 15.85
C ARG A 93 4.38 4.38 15.24
N GLU A 94 4.74 3.10 15.10
CA GLU A 94 3.95 2.08 14.40
C GLU A 94 3.48 2.55 13.01
N THR A 95 4.37 3.26 12.29
CA THR A 95 4.06 3.93 11.02
C THR A 95 4.87 3.34 9.88
N ILE A 96 4.19 3.00 8.79
CA ILE A 96 4.79 2.51 7.54
C ILE A 96 4.87 3.68 6.57
N TYR A 97 5.99 3.84 5.88
CA TYR A 97 6.20 4.83 4.81
C TYR A 97 6.45 4.10 3.51
N LEU A 98 5.64 4.38 2.49
CA LEU A 98 5.81 3.79 1.17
C LEU A 98 6.77 4.66 0.35
N ILE A 99 7.92 4.09 -0.05
CA ILE A 99 9.05 4.85 -0.60
C ILE A 99 9.06 4.83 -2.12
N ASP A 100 8.89 3.66 -2.71
CA ASP A 100 8.90 3.46 -4.17
C ASP A 100 8.16 2.16 -4.52
N GLU A 101 7.67 2.06 -5.75
CA GLU A 101 6.99 0.89 -6.29
C GLU A 101 7.39 0.62 -7.73
N HIS A 102 7.21 -0.62 -8.18
CA HIS A 102 7.21 -1.00 -9.59
C HIS A 102 6.00 -1.87 -9.87
N TYR A 103 5.10 -1.38 -10.73
CA TYR A 103 3.80 -1.99 -10.98
C TYR A 103 3.58 -2.09 -12.49
N VAL A 104 3.75 -3.30 -13.02
CA VAL A 104 3.85 -3.50 -14.46
C VAL A 104 3.22 -4.81 -14.92
N ASN A 105 2.78 -4.83 -16.18
CA ASN A 105 2.27 -6.02 -16.83
C ASN A 105 3.25 -6.47 -17.92
N LYS A 106 3.36 -7.78 -18.13
CA LYS A 106 4.10 -8.41 -19.22
C LYS A 106 5.61 -8.07 -19.24
N GLU A 107 6.19 -7.80 -18.06
CA GLU A 107 7.65 -7.67 -17.94
C GLU A 107 8.28 -9.00 -17.50
N PRO A 108 9.29 -9.51 -18.23
CA PRO A 108 10.04 -10.70 -17.81
C PRO A 108 10.81 -10.46 -16.52
N ASN A 109 11.06 -11.51 -15.74
CA ASN A 109 11.85 -11.46 -14.50
C ASN A 109 13.24 -10.86 -14.70
N THR A 110 13.85 -10.96 -15.89
CA THR A 110 15.11 -10.31 -16.23
C THR A 110 15.03 -8.80 -16.19
N VAL A 111 13.93 -8.22 -16.72
CA VAL A 111 13.72 -6.77 -16.79
C VAL A 111 13.43 -6.22 -15.40
N THR A 112 12.55 -6.85 -14.63
CA THR A 112 12.25 -6.43 -13.27
C THR A 112 13.45 -6.57 -12.33
N ALA A 113 14.29 -7.62 -12.51
CA ALA A 113 15.52 -7.79 -11.78
C ALA A 113 16.57 -6.71 -12.12
N ASP A 114 16.69 -6.34 -13.37
CA ASP A 114 17.58 -5.25 -13.81
C ASP A 114 17.09 -3.91 -13.25
N TRP A 115 15.79 -3.63 -13.27
CA TRP A 115 15.21 -2.44 -12.66
C TRP A 115 15.57 -2.33 -11.16
N ILE A 116 15.47 -3.44 -10.39
CA ILE A 116 15.85 -3.48 -8.96
C ILE A 116 17.33 -3.13 -8.78
N LYS A 117 18.21 -3.69 -9.61
CA LYS A 117 19.66 -3.43 -9.53
C LYS A 117 20.00 -2.00 -9.92
N ASP A 118 19.41 -1.48 -10.98
CA ASP A 118 19.62 -0.12 -11.47
C ASP A 118 19.17 0.95 -10.46
N LYS A 119 18.11 0.67 -9.72
CA LYS A 119 17.64 1.49 -8.60
C LYS A 119 18.52 1.37 -7.35
N GLY A 120 19.44 0.41 -7.29
CA GLY A 120 20.23 0.12 -6.09
C GLY A 120 19.45 -0.56 -4.97
N TYR A 121 18.29 -1.16 -5.29
CA TYR A 121 17.38 -1.78 -4.30
C TYR A 121 17.76 -3.22 -3.96
N ASN A 122 18.91 -3.67 -4.41
CA ASN A 122 19.51 -4.96 -4.02
C ASN A 122 20.24 -4.90 -2.66
N ASP A 123 20.08 -3.81 -1.92
CA ASP A 123 20.65 -3.51 -0.61
C ASP A 123 19.97 -4.27 0.56
N TYR A 124 18.69 -4.56 0.42
CA TYR A 124 17.88 -5.31 1.37
C TYR A 124 17.21 -6.52 0.73
N CYS A 125 16.98 -7.57 1.54
CA CYS A 125 16.31 -8.77 1.05
C CYS A 125 14.87 -8.48 0.61
N ILE A 126 14.54 -8.89 -0.60
CA ILE A 126 13.19 -8.81 -1.15
C ILE A 126 12.43 -10.09 -0.80
N ILE A 127 11.28 -9.94 -0.16
CA ILE A 127 10.41 -11.06 0.19
C ILE A 127 9.37 -11.23 -0.92
N CYS A 128 9.45 -12.34 -1.63
CA CYS A 128 8.61 -12.60 -2.78
C CYS A 128 7.49 -13.59 -2.45
N ASP A 129 6.36 -13.45 -3.11
CA ASP A 129 5.33 -14.49 -3.05
C ASP A 129 5.93 -15.87 -3.33
N SER A 130 5.60 -16.83 -2.48
CA SER A 130 6.12 -18.20 -2.55
C SER A 130 5.33 -19.13 -3.47
N ALA A 131 4.20 -18.69 -4.02
CA ALA A 131 3.43 -19.48 -4.99
C ALA A 131 4.22 -19.67 -6.29
N GLU A 132 4.94 -18.65 -6.74
CA GLU A 132 5.75 -18.63 -7.95
C GLU A 132 7.23 -19.00 -7.67
N LYS A 133 7.48 -20.26 -7.28
CA LYS A 133 8.83 -20.76 -6.95
C LYS A 133 9.86 -20.54 -8.07
N LYS A 134 9.42 -20.63 -9.33
CA LYS A 134 10.27 -20.41 -10.48
C LYS A 134 10.78 -18.96 -10.50
N SER A 135 9.89 -18.00 -10.37
CA SER A 135 10.23 -16.57 -10.37
C SER A 135 11.16 -16.18 -9.21
N VAL A 136 10.97 -16.78 -8.03
CA VAL A 136 11.91 -16.61 -6.90
C VAL A 136 13.31 -17.16 -7.22
N ASN A 137 13.39 -18.31 -7.89
CA ASN A 137 14.69 -18.88 -8.30
C ASN A 137 15.33 -18.05 -9.42
N ASP A 138 14.55 -17.61 -10.42
CA ASP A 138 15.03 -16.72 -11.48
C ASP A 138 15.67 -15.45 -10.88
N TYR A 139 15.05 -14.85 -9.87
CA TYR A 139 15.63 -13.69 -9.20
C TYR A 139 16.96 -13.97 -8.53
N ARG A 140 17.10 -15.11 -7.85
CA ARG A 140 18.38 -15.51 -7.25
C ARG A 140 19.46 -15.75 -8.30
N ASP A 141 19.11 -16.43 -9.39
CA ASP A 141 20.02 -16.71 -10.51
C ASP A 141 20.45 -15.41 -11.21
N LEU A 142 19.56 -14.40 -11.26
CA LEU A 142 19.84 -13.06 -11.75
C LEU A 142 20.60 -12.18 -10.73
N GLY A 143 20.93 -12.70 -9.56
CA GLY A 143 21.69 -12.01 -8.53
C GLY A 143 20.88 -11.02 -7.70
N VAL A 144 19.54 -11.12 -7.68
CA VAL A 144 18.69 -10.34 -6.80
C VAL A 144 18.68 -10.96 -5.40
N PHE A 145 18.97 -10.14 -4.39
CA PHE A 145 18.91 -10.56 -3.00
C PHE A 145 17.46 -10.77 -2.55
N SER A 146 16.95 -11.98 -2.74
CA SER A 146 15.53 -12.31 -2.52
C SER A 146 15.32 -13.67 -1.85
N ARG A 147 14.16 -13.82 -1.23
CA ARG A 147 13.67 -15.11 -0.73
C ARG A 147 12.14 -15.22 -0.85
N ALA A 148 11.65 -16.45 -0.87
CA ALA A 148 10.23 -16.72 -0.76
C ALA A 148 9.68 -16.31 0.61
N ALA A 149 8.46 -15.80 0.64
CA ALA A 149 7.69 -15.58 1.85
C ALA A 149 7.33 -16.91 2.52
N VAL A 150 7.31 -16.92 3.84
CA VAL A 150 6.83 -18.06 4.61
C VAL A 150 5.31 -17.93 4.75
N LYS A 151 4.58 -18.85 4.15
CA LYS A 151 3.12 -18.90 4.22
C LYS A 151 2.69 -20.04 5.16
N GLY A 152 1.67 -19.79 5.97
CA GLY A 152 1.03 -20.76 6.84
C GLY A 152 -0.48 -20.52 6.92
N PRO A 153 -1.24 -21.45 7.55
CA PRO A 153 -2.67 -21.24 7.76
C PRO A 153 -2.94 -19.90 8.47
N GLY A 154 -3.85 -19.09 7.92
CA GLY A 154 -4.20 -17.78 8.47
C GLY A 154 -3.16 -16.66 8.26
N SER A 155 -2.06 -16.90 7.50
CA SER A 155 -1.02 -15.89 7.28
C SER A 155 -1.52 -14.63 6.55
N VAL A 156 -2.49 -14.78 5.65
CA VAL A 156 -3.12 -13.64 4.96
C VAL A 156 -3.87 -12.78 5.98
N GLU A 157 -4.80 -13.38 6.72
CA GLU A 157 -5.61 -12.67 7.72
C GLU A 157 -4.73 -12.00 8.79
N TYR A 158 -3.70 -12.69 9.26
CA TYR A 158 -2.79 -12.14 10.25
C TYR A 158 -2.00 -10.95 9.71
N GLY A 159 -1.45 -11.07 8.50
CA GLY A 159 -0.71 -10.00 7.84
C GLY A 159 -1.58 -8.77 7.54
N MET A 160 -2.81 -8.99 7.05
CA MET A 160 -3.77 -7.91 6.81
C MET A 160 -4.15 -7.19 8.10
N LYS A 161 -4.50 -7.93 9.16
CA LYS A 161 -4.77 -7.34 10.49
C LYS A 161 -3.57 -6.61 11.07
N TRP A 162 -2.35 -7.06 10.76
CA TRP A 162 -1.14 -6.37 11.18
C TRP A 162 -0.99 -5.04 10.45
N LEU A 163 -1.19 -5.00 9.14
CA LEU A 163 -1.14 -3.75 8.33
C LEU A 163 -2.24 -2.76 8.76
N GLN A 164 -3.46 -3.21 8.94
CA GLN A 164 -4.62 -2.39 9.36
C GLN A 164 -4.39 -1.61 10.66
N LYS A 165 -3.57 -2.15 11.57
CA LYS A 165 -3.26 -1.49 12.85
C LYS A 165 -2.16 -0.43 12.74
N ARG A 166 -1.60 -0.22 11.57
CA ARG A 166 -0.50 0.73 11.35
C ARG A 166 -0.99 1.92 10.58
N LYS A 167 -0.42 3.07 10.92
CA LYS A 167 -0.52 4.23 10.06
C LYS A 167 0.32 3.97 8.81
N ILE A 168 -0.23 4.24 7.62
CA ILE A 168 0.48 4.11 6.35
C ILE A 168 0.57 5.48 5.70
N VAL A 169 1.79 5.98 5.53
CA VAL A 169 2.09 7.25 4.86
C VAL A 169 2.35 6.96 3.38
N ILE A 170 1.60 7.63 2.52
CA ILE A 170 1.61 7.44 1.08
C ILE A 170 1.95 8.77 0.41
N ASP A 171 2.97 8.76 -0.43
CA ASP A 171 3.22 9.82 -1.40
C ASP A 171 2.73 9.37 -2.77
N ARG A 172 1.62 9.94 -3.21
CA ARG A 172 0.99 9.58 -4.50
C ARG A 172 1.93 9.72 -5.71
N ARG A 173 2.98 10.55 -5.62
CA ARG A 173 3.95 10.70 -6.70
C ARG A 173 4.95 9.55 -6.74
N ARG A 174 5.27 8.97 -5.57
CA ARG A 174 6.21 7.86 -5.43
C ARG A 174 5.55 6.50 -5.61
N THR A 175 4.33 6.37 -5.07
CA THR A 175 3.59 5.11 -5.00
C THR A 175 2.12 5.30 -5.43
N PRO A 176 1.88 5.65 -6.72
CA PRO A 176 0.54 5.92 -7.23
C PRO A 176 -0.37 4.68 -7.22
N ASN A 177 0.15 3.47 -7.48
CA ASN A 177 -0.66 2.26 -7.46
C ASN A 177 -0.99 1.83 -6.03
N ALA A 178 -0.04 1.96 -5.09
CA ALA A 178 -0.31 1.76 -3.67
C ALA A 178 -1.39 2.72 -3.16
N TYR A 179 -1.35 3.97 -3.61
CA TYR A 179 -2.41 4.94 -3.30
C TYR A 179 -3.78 4.45 -3.78
N GLU A 180 -3.90 4.03 -5.04
CA GLU A 180 -5.17 3.58 -5.61
C GLU A 180 -5.68 2.31 -4.89
N GLU A 181 -4.82 1.30 -4.69
CA GLU A 181 -5.23 0.08 -4.02
C GLU A 181 -5.62 0.33 -2.56
N LEU A 182 -4.76 0.96 -1.74
CA LEU A 182 -5.02 1.13 -0.31
C LEU A 182 -6.22 2.03 0.00
N THR A 183 -6.50 3.04 -0.84
CA THR A 183 -7.64 3.93 -0.63
C THR A 183 -8.96 3.36 -1.11
N ARG A 184 -8.94 2.38 -2.02
CA ARG A 184 -10.14 1.77 -2.61
C ARG A 184 -10.41 0.35 -2.15
N TYR A 185 -9.53 -0.22 -1.35
CA TYR A 185 -9.67 -1.60 -0.90
C TYR A 185 -10.74 -1.70 0.18
N GLU A 186 -11.93 -2.14 -0.23
CA GLU A 186 -13.12 -2.23 0.62
C GLU A 186 -13.52 -3.67 0.90
N TYR A 187 -14.11 -3.91 2.05
CA TYR A 187 -14.74 -5.20 2.34
C TYR A 187 -15.91 -5.46 1.38
N GLU A 188 -16.01 -6.69 0.93
CA GLU A 188 -17.20 -7.12 0.18
C GLU A 188 -18.46 -7.05 1.04
N ARG A 189 -19.59 -6.74 0.39
CA ARG A 189 -20.89 -6.68 1.04
C ARG A 189 -21.86 -7.66 0.40
N ASP A 190 -22.72 -8.23 1.22
CA ASP A 190 -23.84 -9.03 0.74
C ASP A 190 -24.95 -8.15 0.13
N LYS A 191 -26.02 -8.80 -0.36
CA LYS A 191 -27.17 -8.10 -0.98
C LYS A 191 -27.92 -7.19 -0.01
N ASP A 192 -27.74 -7.41 1.29
CA ASP A 192 -28.39 -6.65 2.36
C ASP A 192 -27.46 -5.53 2.90
N GLY A 193 -26.23 -5.39 2.32
CA GLY A 193 -25.25 -4.38 2.68
C GLY A 193 -24.34 -4.75 3.85
N ASN A 194 -24.42 -5.97 4.39
CA ASN A 194 -23.56 -6.42 5.47
C ASN A 194 -22.20 -6.83 4.93
N ILE A 195 -21.15 -6.54 5.71
CA ILE A 195 -19.77 -6.94 5.36
C ILE A 195 -19.66 -8.47 5.37
N ILE A 196 -19.17 -9.01 4.27
CA ILE A 196 -18.82 -10.42 4.16
C ILE A 196 -17.47 -10.63 4.84
N SER A 197 -17.33 -11.70 5.61
CA SER A 197 -16.08 -12.01 6.29
C SER A 197 -14.96 -12.37 5.30
N GLY A 198 -13.79 -11.77 5.48
CA GLY A 198 -12.61 -11.99 4.64
C GLY A 198 -12.17 -10.72 3.92
N TYR A 199 -11.13 -10.85 3.13
CA TYR A 199 -10.58 -9.76 2.32
C TYR A 199 -10.81 -10.10 0.85
N PRO A 200 -11.21 -9.12 0.00
CA PRO A 200 -11.33 -9.35 -1.43
C PRO A 200 -10.03 -9.88 -2.05
N ASP A 201 -10.16 -10.79 -3.00
CA ASP A 201 -9.01 -11.35 -3.74
C ASP A 201 -8.93 -10.70 -5.14
N ALA A 202 -8.97 -9.36 -5.15
CA ALA A 202 -8.90 -8.55 -6.36
C ALA A 202 -8.31 -7.17 -6.04
N ASP A 203 -7.59 -6.60 -6.99
CA ASP A 203 -6.99 -5.25 -6.89
C ASP A 203 -6.16 -5.04 -5.61
N ASN A 204 -5.36 -6.05 -5.23
CA ASN A 204 -4.63 -6.11 -3.96
C ASN A 204 -3.14 -6.45 -4.12
N HIS A 205 -2.57 -6.25 -5.31
CA HIS A 205 -1.22 -6.70 -5.64
C HIS A 205 -0.13 -5.96 -4.85
N ILE A 206 -0.23 -4.64 -4.73
CA ILE A 206 0.67 -3.86 -3.85
C ILE A 206 0.41 -4.19 -2.37
N ILE A 207 -0.84 -4.39 -2.00
CA ILE A 207 -1.21 -4.77 -0.63
C ILE A 207 -0.56 -6.12 -0.26
N ASP A 208 -0.60 -7.09 -1.17
CA ASP A 208 0.03 -8.39 -0.98
C ASP A 208 1.56 -8.30 -1.00
N ALA A 209 2.14 -7.52 -1.92
CA ALA A 209 3.57 -7.22 -1.90
C ALA A 209 4.01 -6.58 -0.57
N LEU A 210 3.20 -5.64 -0.04
CA LEU A 210 3.45 -4.98 1.24
C LEU A 210 3.35 -5.98 2.42
N ARG A 211 2.38 -6.87 2.39
CA ARG A 211 2.22 -7.95 3.36
C ARG A 211 3.44 -8.89 3.35
N TYR A 212 3.96 -9.23 2.17
CA TYR A 212 5.20 -10.02 2.06
C TYR A 212 6.40 -9.22 2.59
N ALA A 213 6.55 -7.95 2.23
CA ALA A 213 7.64 -7.11 2.71
C ALA A 213 7.75 -7.12 4.25
N PHE A 214 6.63 -7.09 4.95
CA PHE A 214 6.58 -7.06 6.41
C PHE A 214 6.47 -8.44 7.09
N GLU A 215 6.44 -9.53 6.32
CA GLU A 215 6.44 -10.88 6.89
C GLU A 215 7.54 -11.07 7.95
N PRO A 216 8.80 -10.61 7.76
CA PRO A 216 9.84 -10.77 8.76
C PRO A 216 9.59 -10.00 10.06
N VAL A 217 8.70 -9.01 10.05
CA VAL A 217 8.38 -8.19 11.22
C VAL A 217 7.33 -8.88 12.08
N PHE A 218 6.23 -9.31 11.48
CA PHE A 218 5.13 -9.89 12.23
C PHE A 218 5.29 -11.39 12.52
N MET A 219 6.06 -12.13 11.71
CA MET A 219 6.35 -13.55 12.00
C MET A 219 7.39 -13.77 13.10
N ARG A 220 8.17 -12.77 13.50
CA ARG A 220 9.22 -12.88 14.54
C ARG A 220 8.70 -13.03 15.96
N ARG A 221 7.43 -12.83 16.25
CA ARG A 221 6.87 -12.95 17.59
C ARG A 221 6.17 -14.29 17.77
N GLY A 222 7.00 -15.31 18.02
CA GLY A 222 6.61 -16.48 18.79
C GLY A 222 5.57 -17.38 18.17
N THR A 223 6.01 -18.21 17.23
CA THR A 223 5.47 -19.54 17.07
C THR A 223 6.63 -20.55 17.14
N GLN A 224 7.21 -20.67 18.33
CA GLN A 224 7.76 -21.94 18.78
C GLN A 224 6.78 -22.43 19.83
N ALA A 225 5.92 -23.34 19.45
CA ALA A 225 5.23 -24.27 20.29
C ALA A 225 5.50 -25.65 19.72
#